data_608156debbaa25a401f4d257093e0164
#
_entry.id   608156debbaa25a401f4d257093e0164
#
_cell.length_a   1.000
_cell.length_b   1.000
_cell.length_c   1.000
_cell.angle_alpha   90.00
_cell.angle_beta   90.00
_cell.angle_gamma   90.00
#
_symmetry.space_group_name_H-M   'P 1'
#
loop_
_entity.id
_entity.type
_entity.pdbx_description
1 polymer ?
#
loop_
_entity_poly.entity_id
_entity_poly.type
_entity_poly.pdbx_seq_one_letter_code
_entity_poly.pdbx_strand_id
1 'polypeptide(L)'
;MSDRIEPKRYDETSPRYAGWRVVLACFLVALFLFGFGLYGHGVYVAELQRLRGWPAALISGASTLTFLLSNVFATFTSELIARFGPRRLILLGIAALAASTTLLAFAREPWQLYAAFILMSFGWIGMGTVVIATIVSFWFERRRGLAISLAFNGASLGGVVVAPILVLLVEEVGFSAAMLTATAIMVVILVPVVVAWIGPRPPSADPAERETQYSSSSQMPAAATDISRAIIVRQLAFWTISVPFALALVAQIGFIVHQIALLEPKIGRPGAGFAVALTTAMAVIGRLCLGMVVDRLNPRLVTAASLASQAAALLTITQTDNPTVLLAAGAVFGFSIGNLITLPPLIIHREFDAAAFAVVMGLSSAISGTVGALGPGLVGLVRSWSGGYAVPLAICITLELVAAVIVLCGGQKQHTIATV
;
A
#
# COMPACT_ATOMS: atom_id res chain seq x y z
N MET A 1 -36.53 -19.02 36.18
CA MET A 1 -36.24 -17.64 35.71
C MET A 1 -34.74 -17.57 35.48
N SER A 2 -34.32 -17.78 34.23
CA SER A 2 -32.91 -17.68 33.84
C SER A 2 -32.65 -16.25 33.43
N ASP A 3 -31.94 -15.51 34.29
CA ASP A 3 -31.38 -14.23 33.95
C ASP A 3 -30.39 -14.40 32.80
N ARG A 4 -30.85 -14.18 31.55
CA ARG A 4 -29.96 -13.99 30.43
C ARG A 4 -29.23 -12.66 30.67
N ILE A 5 -28.00 -12.73 31.15
CA ILE A 5 -27.07 -11.61 31.15
C ILE A 5 -26.91 -11.18 29.68
N GLU A 6 -27.62 -10.13 29.27
CA GLU A 6 -27.39 -9.52 27.96
C GLU A 6 -25.91 -9.11 27.87
N PRO A 7 -25.18 -9.53 26.82
CA PRO A 7 -23.79 -9.13 26.66
C PRO A 7 -23.74 -7.60 26.59
N LYS A 8 -22.90 -7.01 27.41
CA LYS A 8 -22.67 -5.55 27.46
C LYS A 8 -22.25 -5.08 26.07
N ARG A 9 -23.18 -4.57 25.28
CA ARG A 9 -22.91 -3.97 23.97
C ARG A 9 -22.09 -2.73 24.19
N TYR A 10 -20.84 -2.74 23.76
CA TYR A 10 -20.00 -1.55 23.78
C TYR A 10 -20.50 -0.53 22.76
N ASP A 11 -20.60 0.72 23.19
CA ASP A 11 -20.97 1.81 22.30
C ASP A 11 -19.76 2.24 21.46
N GLU A 12 -19.67 1.69 20.23
CA GLU A 12 -18.63 2.03 19.25
C GLU A 12 -18.69 3.51 18.81
N THR A 13 -19.77 4.24 19.15
CA THR A 13 -19.94 5.66 18.81
C THR A 13 -19.22 6.55 19.81
N SER A 14 -19.01 6.05 21.02
CA SER A 14 -18.38 6.81 22.09
C SER A 14 -16.89 7.07 21.80
N PRO A 15 -16.40 8.32 21.90
CA PRO A 15 -14.97 8.63 21.80
C PRO A 15 -14.12 7.93 22.88
N ARG A 16 -14.75 7.48 23.97
CA ARG A 16 -14.10 6.77 25.09
C ARG A 16 -13.98 5.27 24.85
N TYR A 17 -14.56 4.75 23.77
CA TYR A 17 -14.43 3.33 23.42
C TYR A 17 -12.96 2.97 23.17
N ALA A 18 -12.48 1.94 23.86
CA ALA A 18 -11.07 1.53 23.79
C ALA A 18 -10.61 1.12 22.38
N GLY A 19 -11.52 0.68 21.51
CA GLY A 19 -11.25 0.37 20.12
C GLY A 19 -10.64 1.55 19.34
N TRP A 20 -10.97 2.78 19.67
CA TRP A 20 -10.38 3.96 19.00
C TRP A 20 -8.89 4.13 19.28
N ARG A 21 -8.42 3.71 20.47
CA ARG A 21 -6.97 3.65 20.77
C ARG A 21 -6.27 2.61 19.91
N VAL A 22 -6.93 1.48 19.67
CA VAL A 22 -6.41 0.44 18.76
C VAL A 22 -6.34 0.95 17.31
N VAL A 23 -7.36 1.69 16.87
CA VAL A 23 -7.34 2.35 15.54
C VAL A 23 -6.16 3.33 15.45
N LEU A 24 -5.93 4.14 16.47
CA LEU A 24 -4.78 5.06 16.50
C LEU A 24 -3.44 4.31 16.51
N ALA A 25 -3.33 3.19 17.24
CA ALA A 25 -2.14 2.35 17.18
C ALA A 25 -1.90 1.79 15.76
N CYS A 26 -2.93 1.25 15.13
CA CYS A 26 -2.88 0.76 13.77
C CYS A 26 -2.55 1.86 12.73
N PHE A 27 -3.07 3.08 12.94
CA PHE A 27 -2.74 4.25 12.16
C PHE A 27 -1.23 4.58 12.23
N LEU A 28 -0.66 4.62 13.46
CA LEU A 28 0.77 4.87 13.64
C LEU A 28 1.63 3.74 13.05
N VAL A 29 1.20 2.49 13.18
CA VAL A 29 1.86 1.34 12.54
C VAL A 29 1.89 1.51 11.03
N ALA A 30 0.74 1.86 10.40
CA ALA A 30 0.67 2.12 8.98
C ALA A 30 1.52 3.33 8.56
N LEU A 31 1.52 4.42 9.34
CA LEU A 31 2.31 5.62 9.09
C LEU A 31 3.80 5.30 8.95
N PHE A 32 4.37 4.59 9.90
CA PHE A 32 5.79 4.27 9.87
C PHE A 32 6.11 3.18 8.84
N LEU A 33 5.27 2.14 8.71
CA LEU A 33 5.49 1.11 7.71
C LEU A 33 5.54 1.68 6.30
N PHE A 34 4.54 2.46 5.91
CA PHE A 34 4.49 3.05 4.57
C PHE A 34 5.52 4.17 4.41
N GLY A 35 5.77 4.93 5.48
CA GLY A 35 6.80 5.98 5.49
C GLY A 35 8.18 5.43 5.17
N PHE A 36 8.62 4.38 5.85
CA PHE A 36 9.92 3.73 5.59
C PHE A 36 9.88 2.73 4.45
N GLY A 37 8.83 1.91 4.39
CA GLY A 37 8.76 0.73 3.51
C GLY A 37 8.21 0.99 2.11
N LEU A 38 7.67 2.18 1.83
CA LEU A 38 7.24 2.57 0.48
C LEU A 38 7.85 3.92 0.09
N TYR A 39 7.48 5.00 0.78
CA TYR A 39 7.92 6.35 0.42
C TYR A 39 9.40 6.59 0.73
N GLY A 40 9.93 5.97 1.78
CA GLY A 40 11.35 6.00 2.12
C GLY A 40 12.26 5.41 1.06
N HIS A 41 11.77 4.46 0.25
CA HIS A 41 12.56 3.90 -0.85
C HIS A 41 13.07 4.97 -1.82
N GLY A 42 12.31 6.04 -2.05
CA GLY A 42 12.75 7.17 -2.87
C GLY A 42 14.00 7.86 -2.29
N VAL A 43 14.03 8.02 -0.96
CA VAL A 43 15.22 8.56 -0.27
C VAL A 43 16.40 7.59 -0.39
N TYR A 44 16.17 6.29 -0.22
CA TYR A 44 17.23 5.27 -0.31
C TYR A 44 17.84 5.21 -1.70
N VAL A 45 17.00 5.28 -2.76
CA VAL A 45 17.49 5.31 -4.14
C VAL A 45 18.35 6.55 -4.39
N ALA A 46 17.88 7.73 -4.01
CA ALA A 46 18.61 8.98 -4.21
C ALA A 46 19.94 9.00 -3.43
N GLU A 47 19.90 8.70 -2.13
CA GLU A 47 21.06 8.81 -1.26
C GLU A 47 22.13 7.72 -1.49
N LEU A 48 21.72 6.48 -1.71
CA LEU A 48 22.70 5.41 -1.96
C LEU A 48 23.37 5.54 -3.32
N GLN A 49 22.67 6.08 -4.34
CA GLN A 49 23.30 6.47 -5.59
C GLN A 49 24.37 7.53 -5.37
N ARG A 50 24.05 8.54 -4.57
CA ARG A 50 24.98 9.65 -4.29
C ARG A 50 26.16 9.23 -3.43
N LEU A 51 25.92 8.48 -2.34
CA LEU A 51 26.94 8.14 -1.34
C LEU A 51 27.81 6.96 -1.75
N ARG A 52 27.25 5.98 -2.48
CA ARG A 52 27.92 4.73 -2.83
C ARG A 52 28.22 4.59 -4.32
N GLY A 53 27.65 5.47 -5.16
CA GLY A 53 27.74 5.32 -6.62
C GLY A 53 27.00 4.09 -7.15
N TRP A 54 26.14 3.48 -6.35
CA TRP A 54 25.43 2.26 -6.79
C TRP A 54 24.41 2.58 -7.89
N PRO A 55 24.31 1.74 -8.92
CA PRO A 55 23.34 1.98 -9.98
C PRO A 55 21.91 1.88 -9.47
N ALA A 56 21.01 2.66 -10.05
CA ALA A 56 19.59 2.65 -9.70
C ALA A 56 18.98 1.23 -9.79
N ALA A 57 19.40 0.44 -10.79
CA ALA A 57 18.95 -0.93 -10.97
C ALA A 57 19.21 -1.80 -9.74
N LEU A 58 20.38 -1.66 -9.12
CA LEU A 58 20.76 -2.45 -7.95
C LEU A 58 19.88 -2.10 -6.75
N ILE A 59 19.65 -0.80 -6.48
CA ILE A 59 18.89 -0.34 -5.32
C ILE A 59 17.40 -0.62 -5.50
N SER A 60 16.85 -0.30 -6.66
CA SER A 60 15.42 -0.55 -6.95
C SER A 60 15.10 -2.03 -7.17
N GLY A 61 16.09 -2.83 -7.58
CA GLY A 61 15.99 -4.30 -7.58
C GLY A 61 15.79 -4.87 -6.17
N ALA A 62 16.48 -4.32 -5.16
CA ALA A 62 16.25 -4.66 -3.76
C ALA A 62 14.83 -4.24 -3.31
N SER A 63 14.32 -3.06 -3.72
CA SER A 63 12.94 -2.64 -3.47
C SER A 63 11.92 -3.62 -4.07
N THR A 64 12.13 -4.03 -5.31
CA THR A 64 11.32 -5.05 -5.97
C THR A 64 11.30 -6.36 -5.17
N LEU A 65 12.45 -6.82 -4.70
CA LEU A 65 12.54 -8.02 -3.87
C LEU A 65 11.72 -7.89 -2.58
N THR A 66 11.77 -6.73 -1.91
CA THR A 66 10.94 -6.46 -0.73
C THR A 66 9.46 -6.64 -1.04
N PHE A 67 8.94 -6.00 -2.10
CA PHE A 67 7.53 -6.07 -2.44
C PHE A 67 7.10 -7.46 -2.91
N LEU A 68 7.92 -8.17 -3.68
CA LEU A 68 7.64 -9.55 -4.09
C LEU A 68 7.58 -10.49 -2.87
N LEU A 69 8.58 -10.45 -2.00
CA LEU A 69 8.59 -11.27 -0.78
C LEU A 69 7.40 -10.92 0.12
N SER A 70 7.08 -9.62 0.28
CA SER A 70 5.93 -9.19 1.07
C SER A 70 4.61 -9.75 0.54
N ASN A 71 4.41 -9.76 -0.79
CA ASN A 71 3.21 -10.35 -1.40
C ASN A 71 3.14 -11.88 -1.21
N VAL A 72 4.26 -12.59 -1.40
CA VAL A 72 4.32 -14.04 -1.16
C VAL A 72 4.01 -14.37 0.29
N PHE A 73 4.67 -13.69 1.21
CA PHE A 73 4.49 -13.95 2.65
C PHE A 73 3.15 -13.44 3.20
N ALA A 74 2.49 -12.48 2.55
CA ALA A 74 1.16 -12.03 2.94
C ALA A 74 0.13 -13.16 2.97
N THR A 75 0.32 -14.22 2.16
CA THR A 75 -0.53 -15.41 2.15
C THR A 75 -0.49 -16.18 3.48
N PHE A 76 0.61 -16.11 4.21
CA PHE A 76 0.81 -16.79 5.51
C PHE A 76 0.46 -15.91 6.71
N THR A 77 0.03 -14.66 6.49
CA THR A 77 -0.22 -13.71 7.59
C THR A 77 -1.29 -14.21 8.56
N SER A 78 -2.34 -14.86 8.06
CA SER A 78 -3.42 -15.39 8.91
C SER A 78 -2.92 -16.49 9.86
N GLU A 79 -2.07 -17.40 9.38
CA GLU A 79 -1.45 -18.45 10.19
C GLU A 79 -0.48 -17.88 11.22
N LEU A 80 0.29 -16.85 10.83
CA LEU A 80 1.18 -16.16 11.74
C LEU A 80 0.42 -15.42 12.85
N ILE A 81 -0.71 -14.78 12.53
CA ILE A 81 -1.60 -14.17 13.53
C ILE A 81 -2.16 -15.22 14.47
N ALA A 82 -2.61 -16.38 13.93
CA ALA A 82 -3.14 -17.47 14.74
C ALA A 82 -2.08 -18.04 15.70
N ARG A 83 -0.83 -18.19 15.24
CA ARG A 83 0.26 -18.79 16.01
C ARG A 83 0.87 -17.85 17.05
N PHE A 84 1.15 -16.60 16.68
CA PHE A 84 1.90 -15.66 17.52
C PHE A 84 0.98 -14.63 18.21
N GLY A 85 -0.24 -14.46 17.72
CA GLY A 85 -1.14 -13.37 18.09
C GLY A 85 -0.73 -12.04 17.43
N PRO A 86 -1.72 -11.13 17.26
CA PRO A 86 -1.52 -9.89 16.50
C PRO A 86 -0.48 -8.94 17.12
N ARG A 87 -0.46 -8.82 18.47
CA ARG A 87 0.47 -7.94 19.18
C ARG A 87 1.93 -8.36 18.99
N ARG A 88 2.24 -9.66 19.16
CA ARG A 88 3.60 -10.18 18.98
C ARG A 88 4.04 -10.05 17.54
N LEU A 89 3.14 -10.30 16.61
CA LEU A 89 3.43 -10.21 15.18
C LEU A 89 3.80 -8.77 14.78
N ILE A 90 3.07 -7.74 15.27
CA ILE A 90 3.44 -6.34 15.04
C ILE A 90 4.80 -6.01 15.67
N LEU A 91 5.06 -6.44 16.91
CA LEU A 91 6.35 -6.18 17.56
C LEU A 91 7.53 -6.82 16.81
N LEU A 92 7.36 -8.03 16.28
CA LEU A 92 8.33 -8.67 15.38
C LEU A 92 8.49 -7.86 14.07
N GLY A 93 7.40 -7.35 13.51
CA GLY A 93 7.44 -6.48 12.34
C GLY A 93 8.19 -5.17 12.59
N ILE A 94 7.96 -4.52 13.75
CA ILE A 94 8.70 -3.32 14.17
C ILE A 94 10.18 -3.63 14.33
N ALA A 95 10.53 -4.76 14.98
CA ALA A 95 11.92 -5.17 15.16
C ALA A 95 12.60 -5.44 13.79
N ALA A 96 11.91 -6.12 12.87
CA ALA A 96 12.42 -6.39 11.54
C ALA A 96 12.64 -5.11 10.73
N LEU A 97 11.68 -4.17 10.77
CA LEU A 97 11.80 -2.88 10.09
C LEU A 97 12.92 -2.03 10.71
N ALA A 98 13.05 -2.00 12.04
CA ALA A 98 14.12 -1.30 12.72
C ALA A 98 15.51 -1.89 12.40
N ALA A 99 15.62 -3.22 12.38
CA ALA A 99 16.86 -3.91 11.98
C ALA A 99 17.20 -3.61 10.51
N SER A 100 16.20 -3.62 9.62
CA SER A 100 16.36 -3.27 8.21
C SER A 100 16.90 -1.85 8.03
N THR A 101 16.25 -0.84 8.61
CA THR A 101 16.64 0.56 8.49
C THR A 101 18.00 0.85 9.15
N THR A 102 18.33 0.15 10.26
CA THR A 102 19.63 0.22 10.89
C THR A 102 20.72 -0.41 10.01
N LEU A 103 20.47 -1.59 9.43
CA LEU A 103 21.42 -2.23 8.51
C LEU A 103 21.65 -1.36 7.26
N LEU A 104 20.58 -0.75 6.73
CA LEU A 104 20.65 0.16 5.60
C LEU A 104 21.53 1.39 5.89
N ALA A 105 21.45 1.94 7.12
CA ALA A 105 22.29 3.08 7.56
C ALA A 105 23.80 2.79 7.46
N PHE A 106 24.21 1.53 7.65
CA PHE A 106 25.60 1.10 7.62
C PHE A 106 25.99 0.30 6.38
N ALA A 107 25.08 0.10 5.43
CA ALA A 107 25.34 -0.70 4.24
C ALA A 107 26.49 -0.10 3.41
N ARG A 108 27.53 -0.91 3.18
CA ARG A 108 28.71 -0.58 2.36
C ARG A 108 28.85 -1.50 1.14
N GLU A 109 28.25 -2.67 1.20
CA GLU A 109 28.30 -3.69 0.17
C GLU A 109 26.88 -4.01 -0.36
N PRO A 110 26.71 -4.35 -1.63
CA PRO A 110 25.42 -4.67 -2.22
C PRO A 110 24.64 -5.76 -1.50
N TRP A 111 25.31 -6.80 -0.97
CA TRP A 111 24.62 -7.86 -0.24
C TRP A 111 23.98 -7.38 1.06
N GLN A 112 24.58 -6.37 1.75
CA GLN A 112 24.01 -5.76 2.94
C GLN A 112 22.73 -5.00 2.61
N LEU A 113 22.69 -4.33 1.44
CA LEU A 113 21.49 -3.71 0.93
C LEU A 113 20.37 -4.74 0.75
N TYR A 114 20.64 -5.84 0.04
CA TYR A 114 19.64 -6.88 -0.17
C TYR A 114 19.19 -7.53 1.14
N ALA A 115 20.10 -7.77 2.07
CA ALA A 115 19.76 -8.27 3.40
C ALA A 115 18.84 -7.31 4.17
N ALA A 116 19.12 -6.00 4.12
CA ALA A 116 18.25 -4.98 4.72
C ALA A 116 16.84 -4.99 4.12
N PHE A 117 16.73 -5.09 2.80
CA PHE A 117 15.45 -5.10 2.11
C PHE A 117 14.67 -6.42 2.30
N ILE A 118 15.36 -7.55 2.47
CA ILE A 118 14.73 -8.82 2.90
C ILE A 118 14.17 -8.66 4.32
N LEU A 119 14.92 -8.08 5.26
CA LEU A 119 14.40 -7.78 6.60
C LEU A 119 13.19 -6.84 6.55
N MET A 120 13.18 -5.85 5.65
CA MET A 120 12.05 -4.94 5.45
C MET A 120 10.78 -5.68 5.03
N SER A 121 10.88 -6.75 4.23
CA SER A 121 9.72 -7.57 3.85
C SER A 121 9.05 -8.22 5.06
N PHE A 122 9.80 -8.62 6.09
CA PHE A 122 9.22 -9.11 7.36
C PHE A 122 8.51 -8.00 8.14
N GLY A 123 8.98 -6.75 8.03
CA GLY A 123 8.26 -5.58 8.52
C GLY A 123 6.86 -5.47 7.89
N TRP A 124 6.77 -5.63 6.57
CA TRP A 124 5.49 -5.64 5.84
C TRP A 124 4.55 -6.76 6.28
N ILE A 125 5.07 -7.96 6.57
CA ILE A 125 4.27 -9.09 7.06
C ILE A 125 3.68 -8.77 8.44
N GLY A 126 4.49 -8.25 9.35
CA GLY A 126 4.08 -8.00 10.73
C GLY A 126 3.23 -6.76 10.92
N MET A 127 3.40 -5.73 10.08
CA MET A 127 2.75 -4.43 10.22
C MET A 127 1.78 -4.11 9.06
N GLY A 128 1.64 -5.01 8.08
CA GLY A 128 0.93 -4.77 6.84
C GLY A 128 -0.59 -4.71 6.97
N THR A 129 -1.22 -4.47 5.82
CA THR A 129 -2.65 -4.19 5.72
C THR A 129 -3.55 -5.29 6.27
N VAL A 130 -3.17 -6.56 6.08
CA VAL A 130 -3.93 -7.72 6.58
C VAL A 130 -3.95 -7.74 8.11
N VAL A 131 -2.79 -7.51 8.76
CA VAL A 131 -2.67 -7.47 10.22
C VAL A 131 -3.51 -6.34 10.80
N ILE A 132 -3.39 -5.14 10.23
CA ILE A 132 -4.15 -3.94 10.65
C ILE A 132 -5.66 -4.19 10.52
N ALA A 133 -6.12 -4.66 9.36
CA ALA A 133 -7.53 -4.94 9.12
C ALA A 133 -8.08 -6.01 10.09
N THR A 134 -7.32 -7.06 10.35
CA THR A 134 -7.69 -8.14 11.28
C THR A 134 -7.84 -7.60 12.70
N ILE A 135 -6.86 -6.81 13.19
CA ILE A 135 -6.90 -6.24 14.55
C ILE A 135 -8.10 -5.33 14.73
N VAL A 136 -8.30 -4.39 13.79
CA VAL A 136 -9.44 -3.47 13.85
C VAL A 136 -10.77 -4.22 13.81
N SER A 137 -10.86 -5.29 13.02
CA SER A 137 -12.05 -6.12 12.92
C SER A 137 -12.41 -6.85 14.22
N PHE A 138 -11.47 -7.07 15.13
CA PHE A 138 -11.74 -7.65 16.45
C PHE A 138 -12.43 -6.67 17.42
N TRP A 139 -12.31 -5.38 17.15
CA TRP A 139 -12.83 -4.33 18.04
C TRP A 139 -14.10 -3.67 17.50
N PHE A 140 -14.36 -3.72 16.19
CA PHE A 140 -15.47 -3.03 15.56
C PHE A 140 -16.31 -3.97 14.71
N GLU A 141 -17.63 -3.94 14.92
CA GLU A 141 -18.64 -4.66 14.11
C GLU A 141 -19.43 -3.68 13.24
N ARG A 142 -20.07 -2.69 13.87
CA ARG A 142 -20.95 -1.73 13.19
C ARG A 142 -20.18 -0.67 12.42
N ARG A 143 -19.07 -0.17 12.97
CA ARG A 143 -18.23 0.88 12.37
C ARG A 143 -16.92 0.36 11.81
N ARG A 144 -16.86 -0.94 11.50
CA ARG A 144 -15.64 -1.64 11.02
C ARG A 144 -15.02 -0.93 9.80
N GLY A 145 -15.84 -0.58 8.79
CA GLY A 145 -15.35 0.11 7.59
C GLY A 145 -14.71 1.45 7.87
N LEU A 146 -15.36 2.27 8.73
CA LEU A 146 -14.82 3.56 9.17
C LEU A 146 -13.51 3.38 9.94
N ALA A 147 -13.47 2.45 10.88
CA ALA A 147 -12.32 2.19 11.73
C ALA A 147 -11.10 1.71 10.90
N ILE A 148 -11.29 0.79 9.96
CA ILE A 148 -10.26 0.33 9.03
C ILE A 148 -9.78 1.48 8.13
N SER A 149 -10.68 2.29 7.59
CA SER A 149 -10.33 3.43 6.75
C SER A 149 -9.49 4.46 7.51
N LEU A 150 -9.86 4.76 8.76
CA LEU A 150 -9.08 5.67 9.61
C LEU A 150 -7.69 5.11 9.92
N ALA A 151 -7.56 3.82 10.22
CA ALA A 151 -6.27 3.19 10.43
C ALA A 151 -5.38 3.27 9.18
N PHE A 152 -5.93 3.06 7.98
CA PHE A 152 -5.16 3.13 6.73
C PHE A 152 -4.82 4.54 6.27
N ASN A 153 -5.46 5.58 6.80
CA ASN A 153 -5.02 6.95 6.54
C ASN A 153 -3.59 7.21 7.06
N GLY A 154 -3.12 6.41 8.04
CA GLY A 154 -1.72 6.41 8.46
C GLY A 154 -0.75 6.12 7.31
N ALA A 155 -1.11 5.21 6.38
CA ALA A 155 -0.29 4.90 5.22
C ALA A 155 -0.04 6.13 4.33
N SER A 156 -1.09 6.92 4.06
CA SER A 156 -0.97 8.16 3.29
C SER A 156 -0.18 9.22 4.07
N LEU A 157 -0.42 9.33 5.38
CA LEU A 157 0.32 10.28 6.22
C LEU A 157 1.81 9.92 6.33
N GLY A 158 2.18 8.66 6.15
CA GLY A 158 3.57 8.23 6.01
C GLY A 158 4.32 8.93 4.87
N GLY A 159 3.69 9.09 3.71
CA GLY A 159 4.27 9.85 2.59
C GLY A 159 4.25 11.36 2.80
N VAL A 160 3.20 11.89 3.47
CA VAL A 160 3.08 13.33 3.74
C VAL A 160 4.09 13.80 4.80
N VAL A 161 4.37 12.97 5.81
CA VAL A 161 5.14 13.37 6.99
C VAL A 161 6.52 12.71 7.03
N VAL A 162 6.57 11.38 6.94
CA VAL A 162 7.82 10.63 7.19
C VAL A 162 8.83 10.85 6.08
N ALA A 163 8.41 10.81 4.81
CA ALA A 163 9.34 10.96 3.69
C ALA A 163 9.99 12.35 3.64
N PRO A 164 9.27 13.48 3.74
CA PRO A 164 9.91 14.81 3.79
C PRO A 164 10.79 15.00 5.03
N ILE A 165 10.34 14.53 6.21
CA ILE A 165 11.17 14.61 7.43
C ILE A 165 12.47 13.82 7.23
N LEU A 166 12.40 12.64 6.62
CA LEU A 166 13.59 11.84 6.35
C LEU A 166 14.54 12.56 5.38
N VAL A 167 14.01 13.20 4.34
CA VAL A 167 14.82 14.04 3.40
C VAL A 167 15.54 15.17 4.15
N LEU A 168 14.81 15.92 4.99
CA LEU A 168 15.38 17.02 5.77
C LEU A 168 16.42 16.51 6.79
N LEU A 169 16.14 15.42 7.49
CA LEU A 169 17.12 14.82 8.42
C LEU A 169 18.38 14.38 7.69
N VAL A 170 18.25 13.78 6.49
CA VAL A 170 19.41 13.38 5.70
C VAL A 170 20.25 14.59 5.27
N GLU A 171 19.61 15.71 4.98
CA GLU A 171 20.32 16.97 4.63
C GLU A 171 21.09 17.53 5.82
N GLU A 172 20.49 17.54 7.01
CA GLU A 172 21.08 18.14 8.21
C GLU A 172 22.16 17.29 8.88
N VAL A 173 21.91 15.98 9.06
CA VAL A 173 22.78 15.11 9.86
C VAL A 173 23.42 13.98 9.04
N GLY A 174 23.15 13.90 7.74
CA GLY A 174 23.62 12.83 6.85
C GLY A 174 22.80 11.54 6.96
N PHE A 175 22.95 10.67 5.96
CA PHE A 175 22.09 9.48 5.77
C PHE A 175 22.09 8.51 6.97
N SER A 176 23.27 8.11 7.46
CA SER A 176 23.36 7.12 8.55
C SER A 176 22.73 7.63 9.84
N ALA A 177 23.05 8.87 10.25
CA ALA A 177 22.49 9.48 11.46
C ALA A 177 20.97 9.71 11.32
N ALA A 178 20.51 10.15 10.15
CA ALA A 178 19.07 10.34 9.86
C ALA A 178 18.31 9.03 9.97
N MET A 179 18.82 7.95 9.38
CA MET A 179 18.19 6.63 9.45
C MET A 179 18.11 6.11 10.89
N LEU A 180 19.18 6.25 11.67
CA LEU A 180 19.21 5.81 13.08
C LEU A 180 18.23 6.64 13.93
N THR A 181 18.23 7.97 13.75
CA THR A 181 17.33 8.87 14.49
C THR A 181 15.87 8.57 14.17
N ALA A 182 15.53 8.44 12.88
CA ALA A 182 14.16 8.13 12.47
C ALA A 182 13.73 6.73 12.93
N THR A 183 14.65 5.74 12.91
CA THR A 183 14.39 4.40 13.46
C THR A 183 14.16 4.45 14.97
N ALA A 184 14.96 5.20 15.71
CA ALA A 184 14.79 5.36 17.16
C ALA A 184 13.44 6.00 17.48
N ILE A 185 13.05 7.06 16.76
CA ILE A 185 11.73 7.71 16.90
C ILE A 185 10.61 6.70 16.65
N MET A 186 10.68 5.94 15.56
CA MET A 186 9.72 4.88 15.25
C MET A 186 9.57 3.88 16.40
N VAL A 187 10.67 3.34 16.90
CA VAL A 187 10.68 2.32 17.97
C VAL A 187 10.13 2.91 19.28
N VAL A 188 10.59 4.10 19.66
CA VAL A 188 10.15 4.79 20.90
C VAL A 188 8.66 5.11 20.88
N ILE A 189 8.10 5.40 19.72
CA ILE A 189 6.66 5.66 19.58
C ILE A 189 5.87 4.35 19.49
N LEU A 190 6.26 3.46 18.57
CA LEU A 190 5.43 2.28 18.26
C LEU A 190 5.45 1.21 19.35
N VAL A 191 6.60 0.93 19.96
CA VAL A 191 6.68 -0.16 20.94
C VAL A 191 5.78 0.09 22.15
N PRO A 192 5.81 1.27 22.83
CA PRO A 192 4.91 1.55 23.93
C PRO A 192 3.44 1.55 23.52
N VAL A 193 3.13 2.15 22.36
CA VAL A 193 1.75 2.23 21.86
C VAL A 193 1.19 0.83 21.58
N VAL A 194 1.95 -0.03 20.90
CA VAL A 194 1.53 -1.41 20.60
C VAL A 194 1.41 -2.24 21.88
N VAL A 195 2.35 -2.08 22.80
CA VAL A 195 2.32 -2.77 24.11
C VAL A 195 1.15 -2.34 24.96
N ALA A 196 0.80 -1.04 24.98
CA ALA A 196 -0.26 -0.51 25.82
C ALA A 196 -1.66 -0.71 25.23
N TRP A 197 -1.82 -0.59 23.90
CA TRP A 197 -3.14 -0.49 23.28
C TRP A 197 -3.55 -1.71 22.43
N ILE A 198 -2.61 -2.48 21.90
CA ILE A 198 -2.90 -3.73 21.21
C ILE A 198 -2.83 -4.87 22.23
N GLY A 199 -3.89 -4.99 23.03
CA GLY A 199 -4.05 -6.01 24.07
C GLY A 199 -4.86 -7.22 23.62
N PRO A 200 -5.12 -8.18 24.56
CA PRO A 200 -6.12 -9.21 24.32
C PRO A 200 -7.48 -8.58 24.09
N ARG A 201 -8.32 -9.29 23.33
CA ARG A 201 -9.68 -8.88 22.94
C ARG A 201 -10.52 -8.37 24.12
N PRO A 202 -11.54 -7.50 23.86
CA PRO A 202 -12.54 -7.16 24.86
C PRO A 202 -13.14 -8.44 25.48
N PRO A 203 -13.47 -8.44 26.80
CA PRO A 203 -13.93 -9.63 27.52
C PRO A 203 -15.28 -10.19 27.06
N SER A 204 -15.99 -9.53 26.15
CA SER A 204 -17.39 -9.76 25.80
C SER A 204 -17.65 -10.68 24.60
N ALA A 205 -16.61 -11.22 23.96
CA ALA A 205 -16.83 -12.19 22.87
C ALA A 205 -17.00 -13.61 23.44
N ASP A 206 -18.18 -14.20 23.20
CA ASP A 206 -18.51 -15.59 23.55
C ASP A 206 -17.46 -16.54 22.94
N PRO A 207 -16.98 -17.59 23.66
CA PRO A 207 -16.05 -18.57 23.13
C PRO A 207 -16.54 -19.24 21.83
N ALA A 208 -17.85 -19.47 21.69
CA ALA A 208 -18.46 -20.06 20.48
C ALA A 208 -18.43 -19.07 19.29
N GLU A 209 -18.62 -17.77 19.53
CA GLU A 209 -18.45 -16.73 18.51
C GLU A 209 -16.98 -16.52 18.11
N ARG A 210 -16.05 -16.83 19.03
CA ARG A 210 -14.59 -16.78 18.75
C ARG A 210 -14.15 -17.78 17.68
N GLU A 211 -14.64 -19.02 17.74
CA GLU A 211 -14.33 -20.05 16.75
C GLU A 211 -14.95 -19.72 15.38
N THR A 212 -16.19 -19.23 15.37
CA THR A 212 -16.89 -18.85 14.14
C THR A 212 -16.26 -17.63 13.48
N GLN A 213 -15.76 -16.66 14.26
CA GLN A 213 -15.16 -15.43 13.75
C GLN A 213 -13.69 -15.63 13.35
N TYR A 214 -12.95 -16.55 14.00
CA TYR A 214 -11.63 -17.01 13.53
C TYR A 214 -11.77 -17.79 12.24
N SER A 215 -12.77 -18.65 12.16
CA SER A 215 -13.11 -19.39 10.94
C SER A 215 -13.58 -18.47 9.82
N SER A 216 -14.33 -17.41 10.11
CA SER A 216 -14.82 -16.47 9.09
C SER A 216 -13.81 -15.37 8.71
N SER A 217 -12.83 -15.03 9.56
CA SER A 217 -11.76 -14.10 9.20
C SER A 217 -10.52 -14.80 8.61
N SER A 218 -10.33 -16.08 8.90
CA SER A 218 -9.28 -16.94 8.33
C SER A 218 -9.81 -17.77 7.17
N GLN A 219 -11.10 -18.01 7.14
CA GLN A 219 -11.83 -18.53 6.00
C GLN A 219 -12.47 -17.33 5.29
N MET A 220 -11.94 -16.93 4.14
CA MET A 220 -12.85 -16.72 3.02
C MET A 220 -13.90 -17.83 3.15
N PRO A 221 -15.23 -17.52 3.16
CA PRO A 221 -16.23 -18.52 3.44
C PRO A 221 -15.94 -19.76 2.61
N ALA A 222 -15.55 -20.86 3.27
CA ALA A 222 -15.40 -22.15 2.60
C ALA A 222 -16.76 -22.66 2.09
N ALA A 223 -17.84 -22.00 2.45
CA ALA A 223 -19.19 -22.18 1.93
C ALA A 223 -19.55 -21.25 0.76
N ALA A 224 -18.62 -20.36 0.31
CA ALA A 224 -18.76 -19.76 -1.00
C ALA A 224 -18.41 -20.83 -2.03
N THR A 225 -19.36 -21.76 -2.25
CA THR A 225 -19.58 -22.53 -3.48
C THR A 225 -18.33 -22.73 -4.33
N ASP A 226 -18.18 -23.93 -4.86
CA ASP A 226 -17.32 -24.40 -5.96
C ASP A 226 -17.24 -23.48 -7.21
N ILE A 227 -17.17 -22.15 -7.05
CA ILE A 227 -16.78 -21.26 -8.14
C ILE A 227 -15.30 -21.49 -8.35
N SER A 228 -15.03 -22.43 -9.24
CA SER A 228 -13.67 -22.80 -9.61
C SER A 228 -12.89 -21.55 -10.03
N ARG A 229 -11.76 -21.28 -9.36
CA ARG A 229 -10.82 -20.22 -9.73
C ARG A 229 -10.49 -20.27 -11.23
N ALA A 230 -10.49 -21.48 -11.81
CA ALA A 230 -10.29 -21.71 -13.23
C ALA A 230 -11.38 -21.10 -14.12
N ILE A 231 -12.63 -21.04 -13.64
CA ILE A 231 -13.74 -20.41 -14.39
C ILE A 231 -13.57 -18.89 -14.41
N ILE A 232 -13.18 -18.28 -13.28
CA ILE A 232 -12.95 -16.83 -13.18
C ILE A 232 -11.81 -16.40 -14.10
N VAL A 233 -10.69 -17.11 -14.07
CA VAL A 233 -9.51 -16.79 -14.89
C VAL A 233 -9.78 -16.94 -16.40
N ARG A 234 -10.76 -17.72 -16.80
CA ARG A 234 -11.18 -17.84 -18.21
C ARG A 234 -12.09 -16.70 -18.68
N GLN A 235 -12.63 -15.90 -17.79
CA GLN A 235 -13.52 -14.78 -18.16
C GLN A 235 -12.72 -13.57 -18.60
N LEU A 236 -13.05 -13.01 -19.76
CA LEU A 236 -12.42 -11.78 -20.26
C LEU A 236 -12.64 -10.60 -19.31
N ALA A 237 -13.82 -10.52 -18.67
CA ALA A 237 -14.14 -9.50 -17.67
C ALA A 237 -13.10 -9.45 -16.54
N PHE A 238 -12.60 -10.61 -16.08
CA PHE A 238 -11.55 -10.69 -15.06
C PHE A 238 -10.25 -10.02 -15.53
N TRP A 239 -9.81 -10.28 -16.76
CA TRP A 239 -8.57 -9.73 -17.29
C TRP A 239 -8.67 -8.25 -17.64
N THR A 240 -9.86 -7.78 -18.08
CA THR A 240 -10.08 -6.34 -18.31
C THR A 240 -10.14 -5.50 -17.03
N ILE A 241 -10.09 -6.13 -15.86
CA ILE A 241 -9.89 -5.51 -14.56
C ILE A 241 -8.45 -5.75 -14.08
N SER A 242 -8.01 -7.00 -13.99
CA SER A 242 -6.74 -7.35 -13.34
C SER A 242 -5.51 -6.79 -14.08
N VAL A 243 -5.50 -6.82 -15.42
CA VAL A 243 -4.35 -6.34 -16.21
C VAL A 243 -4.19 -4.81 -16.10
N PRO A 244 -5.22 -3.97 -16.28
CA PRO A 244 -5.07 -2.53 -16.12
C PRO A 244 -4.51 -2.12 -14.77
N PHE A 245 -5.05 -2.69 -13.68
CA PHE A 245 -4.55 -2.37 -12.34
C PHE A 245 -3.15 -2.91 -12.08
N ALA A 246 -2.76 -4.04 -12.67
CA ALA A 246 -1.40 -4.55 -12.61
C ALA A 246 -0.41 -3.61 -13.32
N LEU A 247 -0.71 -3.18 -14.56
CA LEU A 247 0.13 -2.24 -15.33
C LEU A 247 0.22 -0.88 -14.63
N ALA A 248 -0.90 -0.37 -14.13
CA ALA A 248 -0.93 0.87 -13.37
C ALA A 248 -0.06 0.81 -12.12
N LEU A 249 -0.10 -0.28 -11.35
CA LEU A 249 0.74 -0.43 -10.16
C LEU A 249 2.23 -0.50 -10.51
N VAL A 250 2.63 -1.10 -11.64
CA VAL A 250 4.02 -1.06 -12.11
C VAL A 250 4.47 0.38 -12.29
N ALA A 251 3.70 1.19 -13.02
CA ALA A 251 4.03 2.59 -13.28
C ALA A 251 4.04 3.42 -11.99
N GLN A 252 3.02 3.26 -11.13
CA GLN A 252 2.86 4.04 -9.90
C GLN A 252 3.93 3.75 -8.88
N ILE A 253 4.16 2.47 -8.53
CA ILE A 253 5.18 2.10 -7.53
C ILE A 253 6.57 2.42 -8.09
N GLY A 254 6.78 2.17 -9.38
CA GLY A 254 8.00 2.55 -10.08
C GLY A 254 8.28 4.05 -9.97
N PHE A 255 7.28 4.90 -10.28
CA PHE A 255 7.43 6.36 -10.16
C PHE A 255 7.64 6.79 -8.70
N ILE A 256 6.84 6.32 -7.75
CA ILE A 256 6.95 6.72 -6.32
C ILE A 256 8.35 6.43 -5.78
N VAL A 257 8.91 5.24 -6.08
CA VAL A 257 10.25 4.85 -5.60
C VAL A 257 11.35 5.68 -6.25
N HIS A 258 11.14 6.19 -7.46
CA HIS A 258 12.13 7.00 -8.16
C HIS A 258 11.86 8.51 -8.10
N GLN A 259 10.75 8.95 -7.52
CA GLN A 259 10.28 10.35 -7.55
C GLN A 259 11.31 11.32 -6.98
N ILE A 260 11.95 11.00 -5.85
CA ILE A 260 12.97 11.86 -5.24
C ILE A 260 14.19 11.94 -6.15
N ALA A 261 14.76 10.82 -6.58
CA ALA A 261 15.94 10.78 -7.44
C ALA A 261 15.71 11.44 -8.81
N LEU A 262 14.45 11.44 -9.30
CA LEU A 262 14.03 12.13 -10.52
C LEU A 262 13.96 13.66 -10.34
N LEU A 263 13.37 14.11 -9.24
CA LEU A 263 13.04 15.53 -9.02
C LEU A 263 14.17 16.31 -8.33
N GLU A 264 14.99 15.66 -7.50
CA GLU A 264 16.09 16.32 -6.77
C GLU A 264 17.01 17.17 -7.67
N PRO A 265 17.44 16.70 -8.86
CA PRO A 265 18.29 17.52 -9.76
C PRO A 265 17.59 18.78 -10.30
N LYS A 266 16.24 18.79 -10.34
CA LYS A 266 15.43 19.87 -10.93
C LYS A 266 14.97 20.90 -9.90
N ILE A 267 14.60 20.46 -8.69
CA ILE A 267 13.97 21.32 -7.66
C ILE A 267 14.66 21.25 -6.30
N GLY A 268 15.82 20.60 -6.24
CA GLY A 268 16.56 20.40 -4.99
C GLY A 268 15.93 19.37 -4.06
N ARG A 269 16.64 19.01 -2.99
CA ARG A 269 16.20 17.98 -2.03
C ARG A 269 14.92 18.36 -1.28
N PRO A 270 14.84 19.55 -0.66
CA PRO A 270 13.63 19.95 0.04
C PRO A 270 12.41 19.98 -0.88
N GLY A 271 12.61 20.45 -2.13
CA GLY A 271 11.58 20.46 -3.17
C GLY A 271 11.12 19.06 -3.55
N ALA A 272 12.03 18.10 -3.70
CA ALA A 272 11.71 16.71 -4.00
C ALA A 272 10.95 16.03 -2.83
N GLY A 273 11.37 16.28 -1.59
CA GLY A 273 10.64 15.82 -0.40
C GLY A 273 9.23 16.41 -0.32
N PHE A 274 9.09 17.71 -0.59
CA PHE A 274 7.78 18.36 -0.64
C PHE A 274 6.90 17.80 -1.77
N ALA A 275 7.48 17.48 -2.94
CA ALA A 275 6.74 16.85 -4.04
C ALA A 275 6.15 15.49 -3.64
N VAL A 276 6.87 14.66 -2.87
CA VAL A 276 6.34 13.39 -2.33
C VAL A 276 5.17 13.65 -1.38
N ALA A 277 5.33 14.62 -0.46
CA ALA A 277 4.26 15.00 0.46
C ALA A 277 3.01 15.47 -0.28
N LEU A 278 3.19 16.34 -1.27
CA LEU A 278 2.10 16.88 -2.09
C LEU A 278 1.39 15.77 -2.88
N THR A 279 2.16 14.91 -3.57
CA THR A 279 1.62 13.75 -4.29
C THR A 279 0.76 12.87 -3.37
N THR A 280 1.24 12.59 -2.17
CA THR A 280 0.54 11.72 -1.22
C THR A 280 -0.67 12.41 -0.59
N ALA A 281 -0.57 13.69 -0.26
CA ALA A 281 -1.71 14.48 0.23
C ALA A 281 -2.83 14.54 -0.82
N MET A 282 -2.46 14.78 -2.08
CA MET A 282 -3.42 14.80 -3.18
C MET A 282 -4.05 13.42 -3.43
N ALA A 283 -3.36 12.32 -3.14
CA ALA A 283 -3.94 10.98 -3.19
C ALA A 283 -5.06 10.78 -2.15
N VAL A 284 -4.93 11.36 -0.97
CA VAL A 284 -6.00 11.37 0.04
C VAL A 284 -7.20 12.20 -0.46
N ILE A 285 -6.94 13.41 -0.96
CA ILE A 285 -7.98 14.32 -1.47
C ILE A 285 -8.72 13.65 -2.64
N GLY A 286 -7.99 13.08 -3.60
CA GLY A 286 -8.60 12.38 -4.74
C GLY A 286 -9.52 11.26 -4.33
N ARG A 287 -9.10 10.43 -3.36
CA ARG A 287 -9.92 9.34 -2.82
C ARG A 287 -11.19 9.84 -2.15
N LEU A 288 -11.11 10.93 -1.37
CA LEU A 288 -12.27 11.52 -0.73
C LEU A 288 -13.24 12.12 -1.76
N CYS A 289 -12.71 12.87 -2.75
CA CYS A 289 -13.52 13.43 -3.83
C CYS A 289 -14.22 12.34 -4.65
N LEU A 290 -13.50 11.27 -5.00
CA LEU A 290 -14.11 10.15 -5.71
C LEU A 290 -15.21 9.48 -4.88
N GLY A 291 -14.97 9.25 -3.59
CA GLY A 291 -15.95 8.63 -2.70
C GLY A 291 -17.29 9.38 -2.63
N MET A 292 -17.30 10.71 -2.85
CA MET A 292 -18.52 11.50 -2.87
C MET A 292 -19.34 11.39 -4.17
N VAL A 293 -18.70 11.00 -5.28
CA VAL A 293 -19.35 11.06 -6.61
C VAL A 293 -19.38 9.70 -7.34
N VAL A 294 -18.64 8.71 -6.86
CA VAL A 294 -18.43 7.45 -7.58
C VAL A 294 -19.69 6.65 -7.85
N ASP A 295 -20.70 6.74 -6.97
CA ASP A 295 -21.97 6.03 -7.15
C ASP A 295 -22.73 6.49 -8.39
N ARG A 296 -22.49 7.74 -8.82
CA ARG A 296 -23.14 8.36 -9.99
C ARG A 296 -22.35 8.19 -11.28
N LEU A 297 -21.11 7.70 -11.19
CA LEU A 297 -20.20 7.60 -12.32
C LEU A 297 -20.02 6.15 -12.79
N ASN A 298 -19.60 5.99 -14.03
CA ASN A 298 -19.13 4.70 -14.51
C ASN A 298 -17.69 4.47 -14.02
N PRO A 299 -17.44 3.47 -13.14
CA PRO A 299 -16.12 3.28 -12.56
C PRO A 299 -15.04 2.93 -13.58
N ARG A 300 -15.38 2.33 -14.73
CA ARG A 300 -14.41 2.08 -15.81
C ARG A 300 -13.98 3.38 -16.50
N LEU A 301 -14.91 4.29 -16.77
CA LEU A 301 -14.58 5.61 -17.32
C LEU A 301 -13.73 6.43 -16.35
N VAL A 302 -14.07 6.39 -15.05
CA VAL A 302 -13.28 7.06 -14.01
C VAL A 302 -11.88 6.48 -13.92
N THR A 303 -11.75 5.15 -14.02
CA THR A 303 -10.43 4.47 -14.03
C THR A 303 -9.62 4.92 -15.24
N ALA A 304 -10.18 4.89 -16.42
CA ALA A 304 -9.49 5.30 -17.65
C ALA A 304 -9.08 6.79 -17.60
N ALA A 305 -9.96 7.68 -17.12
CA ALA A 305 -9.64 9.09 -16.93
C ALA A 305 -8.52 9.30 -15.90
N SER A 306 -8.52 8.54 -14.79
CA SER A 306 -7.46 8.59 -13.78
C SER A 306 -6.12 8.13 -14.36
N LEU A 307 -6.09 7.04 -15.14
CA LEU A 307 -4.88 6.54 -15.79
C LEU A 307 -4.36 7.52 -16.85
N ALA A 308 -5.26 8.07 -17.68
CA ALA A 308 -4.88 9.07 -18.67
C ALA A 308 -4.32 10.35 -18.03
N SER A 309 -4.89 10.80 -16.89
CA SER A 309 -4.37 11.95 -16.16
C SER A 309 -3.01 11.69 -15.54
N GLN A 310 -2.71 10.45 -15.07
CA GLN A 310 -1.39 10.06 -14.61
C GLN A 310 -0.38 10.06 -15.76
N ALA A 311 -0.73 9.48 -16.90
CA ALA A 311 0.10 9.52 -18.09
C ALA A 311 0.43 10.95 -18.52
N ALA A 312 -0.55 11.85 -18.52
CA ALA A 312 -0.37 13.28 -18.82
C ALA A 312 0.54 13.97 -17.80
N ALA A 313 0.38 13.66 -16.51
CA ALA A 313 1.24 14.21 -15.46
C ALA A 313 2.69 13.73 -15.62
N LEU A 314 2.92 12.44 -15.86
CA LEU A 314 4.25 11.91 -16.12
C LEU A 314 4.88 12.54 -17.39
N LEU A 315 4.11 12.71 -18.46
CA LEU A 315 4.56 13.40 -19.67
C LEU A 315 4.97 14.84 -19.36
N THR A 316 4.18 15.57 -18.59
CA THR A 316 4.52 16.94 -18.16
C THR A 316 5.82 16.97 -17.39
N ILE A 317 6.05 16.03 -16.46
CA ILE A 317 7.30 15.93 -15.67
C ILE A 317 8.52 15.71 -16.59
N THR A 318 8.36 15.02 -17.72
CA THR A 318 9.48 14.83 -18.69
C THR A 318 9.81 16.06 -19.51
N GLN A 319 8.85 16.97 -19.69
CA GLN A 319 8.96 18.10 -20.62
C GLN A 319 9.35 19.42 -19.96
N THR A 320 9.47 19.47 -18.63
CA THR A 320 9.72 20.74 -17.93
C THR A 320 10.72 20.60 -16.79
N ASP A 321 11.40 21.70 -16.50
CA ASP A 321 12.21 21.87 -15.31
C ASP A 321 11.65 22.98 -14.39
N ASN A 322 10.50 23.56 -14.75
CA ASN A 322 9.85 24.59 -13.92
C ASN A 322 9.29 23.94 -12.63
N PRO A 323 9.75 24.37 -11.43
CA PRO A 323 9.38 23.79 -10.16
C PRO A 323 7.87 23.78 -9.92
N THR A 324 7.17 24.86 -10.26
CA THR A 324 5.72 24.98 -10.06
C THR A 324 4.95 23.98 -10.92
N VAL A 325 5.37 23.81 -12.19
CA VAL A 325 4.73 22.86 -13.11
C VAL A 325 5.01 21.42 -12.67
N LEU A 326 6.22 21.11 -12.20
CA LEU A 326 6.59 19.79 -11.67
C LEU A 326 5.75 19.44 -10.44
N LEU A 327 5.57 20.38 -9.51
CA LEU A 327 4.73 20.17 -8.33
C LEU A 327 3.26 20.03 -8.70
N ALA A 328 2.74 20.81 -9.64
CA ALA A 328 1.38 20.69 -10.14
C ALA A 328 1.13 19.33 -10.82
N ALA A 329 2.07 18.88 -11.66
CA ALA A 329 1.99 17.55 -12.28
C ALA A 329 2.05 16.43 -11.23
N GLY A 330 2.93 16.53 -10.21
CA GLY A 330 2.96 15.62 -9.08
C GLY A 330 1.64 15.59 -8.29
N ALA A 331 1.00 16.75 -8.14
CA ALA A 331 -0.32 16.85 -7.49
C ALA A 331 -1.41 16.15 -8.30
N VAL A 332 -1.46 16.35 -9.63
CA VAL A 332 -2.40 15.66 -10.53
C VAL A 332 -2.19 14.15 -10.51
N PHE A 333 -0.93 13.70 -10.59
CA PHE A 333 -0.57 12.30 -10.48
C PHE A 333 -1.05 11.70 -9.14
N GLY A 334 -0.77 12.41 -8.03
CA GLY A 334 -1.21 12.00 -6.70
C GLY A 334 -2.73 11.89 -6.58
N PHE A 335 -3.47 12.91 -7.01
CA PHE A 335 -4.94 12.92 -7.00
C PHE A 335 -5.51 11.67 -7.70
N SER A 336 -4.91 11.28 -8.80
CA SER A 336 -5.35 10.14 -9.60
C SER A 336 -4.98 8.79 -8.97
N ILE A 337 -3.81 8.67 -8.31
CA ILE A 337 -3.43 7.44 -7.58
C ILE A 337 -4.44 7.08 -6.50
N GLY A 338 -4.92 8.08 -5.74
CA GLY A 338 -5.87 7.86 -4.66
C GLY A 338 -7.14 7.13 -5.12
N ASN A 339 -7.57 7.38 -6.35
CA ASN A 339 -8.75 6.78 -6.95
C ASN A 339 -8.56 5.29 -7.27
N LEU A 340 -7.38 4.89 -7.69
CA LEU A 340 -7.12 3.52 -8.18
C LEU A 340 -7.17 2.45 -7.09
N ILE A 341 -7.05 2.82 -5.83
CA ILE A 341 -7.21 1.87 -4.71
C ILE A 341 -8.68 1.49 -4.50
N THR A 342 -9.61 2.41 -4.79
CA THR A 342 -11.04 2.23 -4.53
C THR A 342 -11.83 1.70 -5.73
N LEU A 343 -11.29 1.83 -6.93
CA LEU A 343 -11.99 1.48 -8.16
C LEU A 343 -12.11 -0.04 -8.44
N PRO A 344 -11.08 -0.91 -8.16
CA PRO A 344 -11.19 -2.34 -8.40
C PRO A 344 -12.40 -2.98 -7.72
N PRO A 345 -12.62 -2.83 -6.39
CA PRO A 345 -13.78 -3.41 -5.74
C PRO A 345 -15.11 -2.90 -6.30
N LEU A 346 -15.18 -1.64 -6.76
CA LEU A 346 -16.41 -1.08 -7.35
C LEU A 346 -16.73 -1.67 -8.72
N ILE A 347 -15.72 -1.91 -9.55
CA ILE A 347 -15.92 -2.57 -10.85
C ILE A 347 -16.32 -4.02 -10.65
N ILE A 348 -15.60 -4.73 -9.77
CA ILE A 348 -15.87 -6.15 -9.46
C ILE A 348 -17.28 -6.32 -8.90
N HIS A 349 -17.72 -5.44 -8.00
CA HIS A 349 -19.08 -5.49 -7.42
C HIS A 349 -20.17 -5.29 -8.48
N ARG A 350 -19.91 -4.51 -9.52
CA ARG A 350 -20.90 -4.27 -10.60
C ARG A 350 -20.95 -5.37 -11.65
N GLU A 351 -19.87 -6.12 -11.84
CA GLU A 351 -19.72 -7.04 -12.98
C GLU A 351 -19.73 -8.51 -12.57
N PHE A 352 -19.46 -8.81 -11.30
CA PHE A 352 -19.47 -10.18 -10.77
C PHE A 352 -20.53 -10.35 -9.70
N ASP A 353 -21.04 -11.58 -9.56
CA ASP A 353 -21.98 -11.94 -8.51
C ASP A 353 -21.34 -11.78 -7.12
N ALA A 354 -22.18 -11.47 -6.13
CA ALA A 354 -21.72 -11.28 -4.74
C ALA A 354 -20.97 -12.51 -4.19
N ALA A 355 -21.33 -13.72 -4.62
CA ALA A 355 -20.65 -14.96 -4.24
C ALA A 355 -19.24 -15.06 -4.83
N ALA A 356 -18.99 -14.52 -6.03
CA ALA A 356 -17.69 -14.53 -6.69
C ALA A 356 -16.78 -13.37 -6.24
N PHE A 357 -17.34 -12.32 -5.65
CA PHE A 357 -16.64 -11.06 -5.32
C PHE A 357 -15.31 -11.29 -4.59
N ALA A 358 -15.34 -12.08 -3.51
CA ALA A 358 -14.15 -12.31 -2.69
C ALA A 358 -13.03 -13.04 -3.46
N VAL A 359 -13.40 -14.03 -4.30
CA VAL A 359 -12.43 -14.81 -5.09
C VAL A 359 -11.84 -13.95 -6.20
N VAL A 360 -12.68 -13.20 -6.93
CA VAL A 360 -12.23 -12.27 -8.00
C VAL A 360 -11.33 -11.19 -7.44
N MET A 361 -11.73 -10.56 -6.32
CA MET A 361 -10.95 -9.52 -5.64
C MET A 361 -9.59 -10.05 -5.17
N GLY A 362 -9.57 -11.24 -4.55
CA GLY A 362 -8.34 -11.88 -4.08
C GLY A 362 -7.37 -12.20 -5.21
N LEU A 363 -7.86 -12.82 -6.29
CA LEU A 363 -7.05 -13.15 -7.47
C LEU A 363 -6.53 -11.89 -8.16
N SER A 364 -7.40 -10.90 -8.39
CA SER A 364 -7.02 -9.63 -9.03
C SER A 364 -5.98 -8.88 -8.21
N SER A 365 -6.14 -8.82 -6.88
CA SER A 365 -5.17 -8.17 -5.99
C SER A 365 -3.83 -8.90 -5.95
N ALA A 366 -3.82 -10.23 -5.96
CA ALA A 366 -2.60 -11.04 -5.99
C ALA A 366 -1.81 -10.80 -7.29
N ILE A 367 -2.50 -10.81 -8.44
CA ILE A 367 -1.88 -10.55 -9.74
C ILE A 367 -1.34 -9.11 -9.78
N SER A 368 -2.17 -8.13 -9.45
CA SER A 368 -1.81 -6.71 -9.51
C SER A 368 -0.68 -6.38 -8.55
N GLY A 369 -0.69 -6.92 -7.33
CA GLY A 369 0.36 -6.72 -6.33
C GLY A 369 1.69 -7.34 -6.75
N THR A 370 1.67 -8.58 -7.29
CA THR A 370 2.90 -9.27 -7.73
C THR A 370 3.52 -8.59 -8.96
N VAL A 371 2.71 -8.24 -9.95
CA VAL A 371 3.17 -7.54 -11.15
C VAL A 371 3.62 -6.12 -10.79
N GLY A 372 2.84 -5.39 -9.98
CA GLY A 372 3.18 -4.05 -9.50
C GLY A 372 4.50 -3.98 -8.72
N ALA A 373 4.83 -5.04 -7.99
CA ALA A 373 6.11 -5.16 -7.28
C ALA A 373 7.35 -5.07 -8.21
N LEU A 374 7.20 -5.36 -9.50
CA LEU A 374 8.28 -5.26 -10.50
C LEU A 374 8.58 -3.81 -10.88
N GLY A 375 7.67 -2.86 -10.58
CA GLY A 375 7.78 -1.46 -11.01
C GLY A 375 9.11 -0.79 -10.68
N PRO A 376 9.56 -0.78 -9.42
CA PRO A 376 10.82 -0.15 -9.05
C PRO A 376 12.02 -0.71 -9.82
N GLY A 377 12.12 -2.04 -9.90
CA GLY A 377 13.20 -2.72 -10.62
C GLY A 377 13.19 -2.42 -12.10
N LEU A 378 12.01 -2.41 -12.74
CA LEU A 378 11.85 -2.07 -14.14
C LEU A 378 12.36 -0.64 -14.42
N VAL A 379 11.86 0.34 -13.67
CA VAL A 379 12.27 1.76 -13.81
C VAL A 379 13.76 1.91 -13.57
N GLY A 380 14.31 1.29 -12.52
CA GLY A 380 15.72 1.37 -12.20
C GLY A 380 16.63 0.71 -13.23
N LEU A 381 16.24 -0.46 -13.74
CA LEU A 381 16.97 -1.17 -14.79
C LEU A 381 17.03 -0.35 -16.08
N VAL A 382 15.87 0.12 -16.55
CA VAL A 382 15.78 0.93 -17.77
C VAL A 382 16.53 2.24 -17.60
N ARG A 383 16.46 2.90 -16.42
CA ARG A 383 17.25 4.10 -16.13
C ARG A 383 18.75 3.84 -16.21
N SER A 384 19.22 2.75 -15.62
CA SER A 384 20.66 2.40 -15.66
C SER A 384 21.14 2.12 -17.08
N TRP A 385 20.26 1.59 -17.91
CA TRP A 385 20.56 1.26 -19.31
C TRP A 385 20.48 2.49 -20.23
N SER A 386 19.45 3.33 -20.07
CA SER A 386 19.23 4.52 -20.92
C SER A 386 19.98 5.76 -20.46
N GLY A 387 20.62 5.74 -19.30
CA GLY A 387 21.35 6.88 -18.72
C GLY A 387 20.48 8.00 -18.14
N GLY A 388 19.14 7.84 -18.12
CA GLY A 388 18.22 8.88 -17.64
C GLY A 388 16.82 8.38 -17.36
N TYR A 389 15.92 9.29 -16.95
CA TYR A 389 14.53 8.95 -16.63
C TYR A 389 13.56 9.10 -17.81
N ALA A 390 13.97 9.66 -18.94
CA ALA A 390 13.07 9.87 -20.09
C ALA A 390 12.46 8.56 -20.61
N VAL A 391 13.29 7.53 -20.83
CA VAL A 391 12.84 6.21 -21.32
C VAL A 391 12.00 5.47 -20.27
N PRO A 392 12.42 5.36 -18.99
CA PRO A 392 11.58 4.76 -17.96
C PRO A 392 10.19 5.41 -17.85
N LEU A 393 10.12 6.74 -17.88
CA LEU A 393 8.84 7.45 -17.79
C LEU A 393 7.99 7.25 -19.06
N ALA A 394 8.60 7.19 -20.26
CA ALA A 394 7.88 6.85 -21.48
C ALA A 394 7.24 5.45 -21.39
N ILE A 395 7.94 4.48 -20.79
CA ILE A 395 7.37 3.15 -20.53
C ILE A 395 6.21 3.25 -19.54
N CYS A 396 6.35 3.97 -18.42
CA CYS A 396 5.26 4.18 -17.46
C CYS A 396 4.04 4.82 -18.12
N ILE A 397 4.23 5.88 -18.93
CA ILE A 397 3.16 6.53 -19.71
C ILE A 397 2.46 5.52 -20.62
N THR A 398 3.23 4.71 -21.33
CA THR A 398 2.67 3.68 -22.23
C THR A 398 1.85 2.65 -21.46
N LEU A 399 2.35 2.18 -20.31
CA LEU A 399 1.63 1.22 -19.45
C LEU A 399 0.30 1.81 -18.95
N GLU A 400 0.28 3.09 -18.53
CA GLU A 400 -0.92 3.78 -18.08
C GLU A 400 -1.95 3.94 -19.21
N LEU A 401 -1.51 4.32 -20.41
CA LEU A 401 -2.39 4.48 -21.58
C LEU A 401 -2.94 3.13 -22.05
N VAL A 402 -2.11 2.09 -22.12
CA VAL A 402 -2.54 0.73 -22.45
C VAL A 402 -3.55 0.22 -21.41
N ALA A 403 -3.29 0.45 -20.12
CA ALA A 403 -4.22 0.13 -19.05
C ALA A 403 -5.56 0.87 -19.20
N ALA A 404 -5.53 2.17 -19.54
CA ALA A 404 -6.73 2.96 -19.78
C ALA A 404 -7.57 2.39 -20.93
N VAL A 405 -6.93 1.96 -22.02
CA VAL A 405 -7.64 1.33 -23.16
C VAL A 405 -8.23 -0.02 -22.74
N ILE A 406 -7.46 -0.90 -22.09
CA ILE A 406 -7.92 -2.24 -21.71
C ILE A 406 -9.12 -2.14 -20.74
N VAL A 407 -9.10 -1.21 -19.77
CA VAL A 407 -10.21 -1.08 -18.83
C VAL A 407 -11.50 -0.66 -19.50
N LEU A 408 -11.42 0.07 -20.61
CA LEU A 408 -12.60 0.46 -21.40
C LEU A 408 -13.14 -0.67 -22.29
N CYS A 409 -12.30 -1.65 -22.66
CA CYS A 409 -12.73 -2.80 -23.47
C CYS A 409 -13.64 -3.78 -22.71
N GLY A 410 -13.78 -3.64 -21.39
CA GLY A 410 -14.71 -4.42 -20.56
C GLY A 410 -16.02 -3.68 -20.32
N GLY A 411 -16.95 -4.30 -19.56
CA GLY A 411 -18.19 -3.65 -19.12
C GLY A 411 -19.48 -4.16 -19.76
N GLN A 412 -19.43 -5.24 -20.50
CA GLN A 412 -20.65 -6.00 -20.83
C GLN A 412 -21.01 -6.87 -19.62
N LYS A 413 -22.21 -6.65 -19.06
CA LYS A 413 -22.81 -7.59 -18.09
C LYS A 413 -22.88 -8.95 -18.75
N GLN A 414 -22.01 -9.86 -18.36
CA GLN A 414 -22.24 -11.26 -18.62
C GLN A 414 -23.33 -11.76 -17.63
N HIS A 415 -24.61 -11.61 -18.08
CA HIS A 415 -25.67 -12.42 -17.51
C HIS A 415 -25.38 -13.87 -17.83
N THR A 416 -25.53 -14.70 -16.81
CA THR A 416 -25.68 -16.15 -16.87
C THR A 416 -24.40 -16.94 -16.63
N ILE A 417 -24.12 -17.24 -15.35
CA ILE A 417 -23.71 -18.60 -15.03
C ILE A 417 -25.02 -19.39 -15.00
N ALA A 418 -25.38 -19.99 -16.15
CA ALA A 418 -26.41 -21.01 -16.17
C ALA A 418 -25.94 -22.18 -15.30
N THR A 419 -26.70 -22.45 -14.27
CA THR A 419 -26.68 -23.72 -13.52
C THR A 419 -26.69 -24.88 -14.50
N VAL A 420 -25.64 -25.67 -14.51
CA VAL A 420 -25.64 -27.07 -14.99
C VAL A 420 -25.29 -27.93 -13.81
#